data_1e3bb132691a8695f3a3c47e27d8d6db
#
_entry.id   1e3bb132691a8695f3a3c47e27d8d6db
#
_cell.length_a   1.000
_cell.length_b   1.000
_cell.length_c   1.000
_cell.angle_alpha   90.00
_cell.angle_beta   90.00
_cell.angle_gamma   90.00
#
_symmetry.space_group_name_H-M   'P 1'
#
loop_
_entity.id
_entity.type
_entity.pdbx_description
1 polymer ?
#
loop_
_entity_poly.entity_id
_entity_poly.type
_entity_poly.pdbx_seq_one_letter_code
_entity_poly.pdbx_strand_id
1 'polypeptide(L)'
;MVRTAAALRWLMLMMFSVVVPGCVMIPLDLGFSRDRELESQILPQTADAFPEIDTLSLNQEIIDFLDREVTNRSSGPEIVQRLQELLFGPDYLNLQYDDLRTRTAIETFQDRQGNCLSVVGLYIAMARHLGVDAGFQTVKVRPRWDRRGELLVLSQHINAIGRFGGGTTYVVDFTPEITLQQLTASTVSDLHSRALYFNNLGVESLIAGDVERALDYLRNSLWIDPTLSMVWNNIGTAFSKNDDKALAEYAYRMAFDLDKTNGTAINNLTKFYFQQGDIETSERYAKAMERFNNKNPYYHYNLGNLAYAEENFEQARDHYNDAIRRKAAEPDFYLALSTTYKRLGDTEQAERLFEVARQLVINGDQIYQPSREKVRIVNERSILRETSSGFSVRTGAL
;
A
#
# COMPACT_ATOMS: atom_id res chain seq x y z
N MET A 1 19.18 -76.46 46.76
CA MET A 1 18.91 -76.87 45.34
C MET A 1 17.72 -76.09 44.87
N VAL A 2 17.83 -75.60 43.71
CA VAL A 2 16.87 -74.98 42.80
C VAL A 2 17.19 -73.53 42.51
N ARG A 3 17.71 -73.30 41.30
CA ARG A 3 18.04 -72.04 40.65
C ARG A 3 16.75 -71.41 40.13
N THR A 4 16.54 -70.11 40.36
CA THR A 4 15.57 -69.34 39.63
C THR A 4 16.25 -68.25 38.81
N ALA A 5 16.04 -68.36 37.50
CA ALA A 5 16.53 -67.41 36.48
C ALA A 5 15.68 -66.13 36.49
N ALA A 6 16.36 -64.98 36.60
CA ALA A 6 15.73 -63.69 36.42
C ALA A 6 15.67 -63.33 34.92
N ALA A 7 14.45 -63.19 34.40
CA ALA A 7 14.21 -62.72 33.04
C ALA A 7 14.22 -61.18 33.01
N LEU A 8 15.23 -60.63 32.34
CA LEU A 8 15.36 -59.17 32.08
C LEU A 8 14.45 -58.79 30.92
N ARG A 9 13.34 -58.13 31.20
CA ARG A 9 12.47 -57.53 30.19
C ARG A 9 13.06 -56.18 29.71
N TRP A 10 13.56 -56.17 28.48
CA TRP A 10 13.89 -54.93 27.76
C TRP A 10 12.61 -54.27 27.29
N LEU A 11 12.24 -53.11 27.87
CA LEU A 11 11.22 -52.21 27.34
C LEU A 11 11.93 -51.36 26.25
N MET A 12 11.67 -51.69 24.99
CA MET A 12 12.00 -50.81 23.83
C MET A 12 10.93 -49.67 23.84
N LEU A 13 11.36 -48.47 24.28
CA LEU A 13 10.61 -47.25 24.02
C LEU A 13 10.81 -46.90 22.54
N MET A 14 9.82 -47.18 21.70
CA MET A 14 9.77 -46.57 20.36
C MET A 14 9.37 -45.08 20.55
N MET A 15 10.38 -44.22 20.44
CA MET A 15 10.14 -42.78 20.19
C MET A 15 9.56 -42.64 18.77
N PHE A 16 8.25 -42.51 18.70
CA PHE A 16 7.61 -41.96 17.48
C PHE A 16 8.00 -40.48 17.37
N SER A 17 9.04 -40.21 16.59
CA SER A 17 9.32 -38.86 16.12
C SER A 17 8.19 -38.47 15.17
N VAL A 18 7.21 -37.71 15.68
CA VAL A 18 6.24 -37.00 14.84
C VAL A 18 7.05 -35.94 14.08
N VAL A 19 7.46 -36.28 12.87
CA VAL A 19 7.94 -35.30 11.91
C VAL A 19 6.73 -34.46 11.54
N VAL A 20 6.55 -33.33 12.24
CA VAL A 20 5.67 -32.28 11.77
C VAL A 20 6.28 -31.82 10.44
N PRO A 21 5.61 -31.97 9.31
CA PRO A 21 6.12 -31.38 8.08
C PRO A 21 6.09 -29.88 8.28
N GLY A 22 7.23 -29.30 8.69
CA GLY A 22 7.46 -27.89 8.55
C GLY A 22 7.19 -27.59 7.09
N CYS A 23 6.25 -26.69 6.80
CA CYS A 23 6.07 -26.16 5.47
C CYS A 23 7.40 -25.50 5.08
N VAL A 24 8.27 -26.28 4.45
CA VAL A 24 9.40 -25.74 3.72
C VAL A 24 8.76 -24.90 2.63
N MET A 25 8.84 -23.57 2.80
CA MET A 25 8.50 -22.64 1.73
C MET A 25 9.55 -22.88 0.63
N ILE A 26 9.21 -23.74 -0.33
CA ILE A 26 9.94 -23.80 -1.57
C ILE A 26 9.75 -22.44 -2.23
N PRO A 27 10.82 -21.64 -2.43
CA PRO A 27 10.67 -20.41 -3.20
C PRO A 27 10.09 -20.79 -4.55
N LEU A 28 9.09 -20.07 -5.02
CA LEU A 28 8.55 -20.27 -6.35
C LEU A 28 9.59 -19.78 -7.35
N ASP A 29 10.56 -20.64 -7.66
CA ASP A 29 11.50 -20.40 -8.75
C ASP A 29 10.82 -20.78 -10.06
N LEU A 30 10.37 -19.74 -10.77
CA LEU A 30 9.76 -19.88 -12.11
C LEU A 30 10.79 -19.66 -13.22
N GLY A 31 12.09 -19.80 -12.90
CA GLY A 31 13.16 -19.76 -13.89
C GLY A 31 13.27 -18.42 -14.63
N PHE A 32 13.05 -17.30 -13.93
CA PHE A 32 13.25 -15.99 -14.52
C PHE A 32 14.75 -15.71 -14.68
N SER A 33 15.17 -15.41 -15.90
CA SER A 33 16.48 -14.83 -16.19
C SER A 33 16.29 -13.45 -16.81
N ARG A 34 17.14 -12.51 -16.42
CA ARG A 34 17.14 -11.18 -17.01
C ARG A 34 17.53 -11.24 -18.48
N ASP A 35 16.72 -10.67 -19.33
CA ASP A 35 16.97 -10.47 -20.73
C ASP A 35 17.37 -9.01 -20.97
N ARG A 36 18.63 -8.80 -21.31
CA ARG A 36 19.19 -7.44 -21.50
C ARG A 36 18.59 -6.73 -22.71
N GLU A 37 18.15 -7.45 -23.72
CA GLU A 37 17.55 -6.85 -24.90
C GLU A 37 16.16 -6.29 -24.56
N LEU A 38 15.31 -7.08 -23.89
CA LEU A 38 14.00 -6.62 -23.42
C LEU A 38 14.15 -5.49 -22.37
N GLU A 39 15.10 -5.64 -21.45
CA GLU A 39 15.36 -4.60 -20.44
C GLU A 39 15.77 -3.27 -21.09
N SER A 40 16.61 -3.30 -22.14
CA SER A 40 17.05 -2.10 -22.85
C SER A 40 15.93 -1.43 -23.66
N GLN A 41 14.91 -2.16 -24.08
CA GLN A 41 13.72 -1.59 -24.71
C GLN A 41 12.80 -0.88 -23.71
N ILE A 42 12.83 -1.31 -22.45
CA ILE A 42 12.05 -0.71 -21.37
C ILE A 42 12.78 0.49 -20.77
N LEU A 43 14.05 0.31 -20.39
CA LEU A 43 14.85 1.35 -19.77
C LEU A 43 15.49 2.24 -20.81
N PRO A 44 15.35 3.57 -20.73
CA PRO A 44 16.02 4.49 -21.62
C PRO A 44 17.54 4.42 -21.42
N GLN A 45 18.27 4.71 -22.48
CA GLN A 45 19.73 4.65 -22.48
C GLN A 45 20.39 5.96 -22.00
N THR A 46 19.63 7.06 -21.90
CA THR A 46 20.15 8.38 -21.52
C THR A 46 19.18 9.12 -20.60
N ALA A 47 19.72 9.87 -19.66
CA ALA A 47 18.96 10.74 -18.76
C ALA A 47 18.28 11.92 -19.48
N ASP A 48 18.76 12.30 -20.66
CA ASP A 48 18.25 13.46 -21.42
C ASP A 48 16.83 13.26 -21.95
N ALA A 49 16.29 12.04 -21.86
CA ALA A 49 14.92 11.72 -22.29
C ALA A 49 13.83 12.25 -21.34
N PHE A 50 14.20 12.69 -20.11
CA PHE A 50 13.22 13.03 -19.08
C PHE A 50 13.38 14.47 -18.56
N PRO A 51 12.25 15.17 -18.32
CA PRO A 51 12.30 16.47 -17.67
C PRO A 51 12.84 16.34 -16.25
N GLU A 52 13.77 17.21 -15.89
CA GLU A 52 14.22 17.34 -14.51
C GLU A 52 13.13 18.08 -13.72
N ILE A 53 12.34 17.34 -12.93
CA ILE A 53 11.33 17.91 -12.04
C ILE A 53 11.87 17.85 -10.62
N ASP A 54 12.07 19.02 -10.01
CA ASP A 54 12.34 19.12 -8.57
C ASP A 54 11.02 19.14 -7.80
N THR A 55 10.71 18.00 -7.16
CA THR A 55 9.47 17.81 -6.44
C THR A 55 9.42 18.57 -5.10
N LEU A 56 10.57 19.03 -4.59
CA LEU A 56 10.74 19.67 -3.29
C LEU A 56 11.12 21.16 -3.38
N SER A 57 11.24 21.73 -4.58
CA SER A 57 11.55 23.16 -4.73
C SER A 57 10.45 24.03 -4.10
N LEU A 58 10.87 25.16 -3.51
CA LEU A 58 10.00 26.20 -3.01
C LEU A 58 10.14 27.44 -3.91
N ASN A 59 9.02 28.09 -4.21
CA ASN A 59 9.03 29.38 -4.87
C ASN A 59 9.02 30.53 -3.84
N GLN A 60 9.20 31.76 -4.32
CA GLN A 60 9.26 32.92 -3.44
C GLN A 60 7.98 33.12 -2.62
N GLU A 61 6.82 32.77 -3.16
CA GLU A 61 5.54 32.86 -2.47
C GLU A 61 5.51 32.01 -1.19
N ILE A 62 6.02 30.76 -1.26
CA ILE A 62 6.10 29.86 -0.11
C ILE A 62 7.12 30.38 0.90
N ILE A 63 8.26 30.88 0.43
CA ILE A 63 9.29 31.47 1.30
C ILE A 63 8.75 32.66 2.06
N ASP A 64 8.12 33.62 1.38
CA ASP A 64 7.53 34.81 1.99
C ASP A 64 6.39 34.44 2.97
N PHE A 65 5.64 33.39 2.67
CA PHE A 65 4.64 32.86 3.57
C PHE A 65 5.28 32.31 4.86
N LEU A 66 6.35 31.53 4.76
CA LEU A 66 7.05 30.98 5.91
C LEU A 66 7.71 32.06 6.77
N ASP A 67 8.37 33.04 6.15
CA ASP A 67 9.04 34.15 6.81
C ASP A 67 8.06 35.04 7.59
N ARG A 68 6.82 35.14 7.12
CA ARG A 68 5.77 35.88 7.81
C ARG A 68 5.18 35.11 8.98
N GLU A 69 4.99 33.80 8.82
CA GLU A 69 4.22 32.97 9.75
C GLU A 69 5.06 32.26 10.81
N VAL A 70 6.38 32.12 10.59
CA VAL A 70 7.31 31.44 11.50
C VAL A 70 8.38 32.40 11.98
N THR A 71 8.53 32.53 13.28
CA THR A 71 9.55 33.42 13.84
C THR A 71 10.92 32.75 13.88
N ASN A 72 11.99 33.49 13.58
CA ASN A 72 13.37 33.02 13.58
C ASN A 72 13.91 32.52 14.95
N ARG A 73 13.11 32.62 16.02
CA ARG A 73 13.45 32.20 17.39
C ARG A 73 12.80 30.90 17.80
N SER A 74 11.97 30.29 16.94
CA SER A 74 11.24 29.08 17.25
C SER A 74 12.19 27.88 17.35
N SER A 75 11.98 27.02 18.33
CA SER A 75 12.69 25.72 18.43
C SER A 75 12.18 24.74 17.39
N GLY A 76 12.96 23.69 17.12
CA GLY A 76 12.54 22.66 16.17
C GLY A 76 11.14 22.07 16.44
N PRO A 77 10.80 21.68 17.68
CA PRO A 77 9.44 21.23 18.01
C PRO A 77 8.34 22.27 17.74
N GLU A 78 8.60 23.55 18.05
CA GLU A 78 7.65 24.64 17.78
C GLU A 78 7.45 24.84 16.27
N ILE A 79 8.51 24.76 15.47
CA ILE A 79 8.44 24.84 14.02
C ILE A 79 7.58 23.69 13.46
N VAL A 80 7.81 22.45 13.90
CA VAL A 80 7.05 21.29 13.48
C VAL A 80 5.55 21.44 13.79
N GLN A 81 5.22 21.90 14.99
CA GLN A 81 3.85 22.18 15.39
C GLN A 81 3.24 23.31 14.55
N ARG A 82 3.99 24.41 14.34
CA ARG A 82 3.52 25.55 13.55
C ARG A 82 3.27 25.17 12.09
N LEU A 83 4.17 24.38 11.48
CA LEU A 83 3.97 23.87 10.13
C LEU A 83 2.68 23.06 10.00
N GLN A 84 2.35 22.25 11.00
CA GLN A 84 1.08 21.53 11.00
C GLN A 84 -0.14 22.47 11.01
N GLU A 85 -0.09 23.53 11.82
CA GLU A 85 -1.16 24.55 11.84
C GLU A 85 -1.25 25.27 10.50
N LEU A 86 -0.12 25.65 9.91
CA LEU A 86 -0.06 26.34 8.62
C LEU A 86 -0.60 25.50 7.46
N LEU A 87 -0.33 24.21 7.48
CA LEU A 87 -0.80 23.30 6.43
C LEU A 87 -2.30 22.98 6.56
N PHE A 88 -2.81 22.79 7.78
CA PHE A 88 -4.17 22.25 7.99
C PHE A 88 -5.11 23.16 8.77
N GLY A 89 -4.62 24.27 9.32
CA GLY A 89 -5.46 25.23 10.01
C GLY A 89 -6.44 25.91 9.06
N PRO A 90 -7.71 26.12 9.48
CA PRO A 90 -8.74 26.72 8.63
C PRO A 90 -8.42 28.15 8.21
N ASP A 91 -7.62 28.87 9.01
CA ASP A 91 -7.20 30.24 8.73
C ASP A 91 -5.96 30.35 7.86
N TYR A 92 -5.35 29.22 7.47
CA TYR A 92 -4.12 29.14 6.69
C TYR A 92 -4.35 28.40 5.36
N LEU A 93 -3.46 27.44 5.01
CA LEU A 93 -3.58 26.71 3.75
C LEU A 93 -4.82 25.79 3.72
N ASN A 94 -5.22 25.24 4.86
CA ASN A 94 -6.35 24.34 4.99
C ASN A 94 -6.32 23.23 3.91
N LEU A 95 -5.16 22.56 3.77
CA LEU A 95 -4.92 21.56 2.73
C LEU A 95 -6.00 20.48 2.75
N GLN A 96 -6.54 20.20 1.58
CA GLN A 96 -7.50 19.13 1.37
C GLN A 96 -6.79 17.90 0.79
N TYR A 97 -7.29 16.71 1.13
CA TYR A 97 -6.79 15.47 0.55
C TYR A 97 -7.35 15.28 -0.86
N ASP A 98 -6.46 15.04 -1.83
CA ASP A 98 -6.82 14.71 -3.20
C ASP A 98 -5.96 13.52 -3.65
N ASP A 99 -6.56 12.37 -3.80
CA ASP A 99 -5.88 11.14 -4.22
C ASP A 99 -5.83 10.94 -5.74
N LEU A 100 -6.44 11.86 -6.50
CA LEU A 100 -6.55 11.76 -7.95
C LEU A 100 -5.32 12.30 -8.68
N ARG A 101 -4.62 13.26 -8.06
CA ARG A 101 -3.46 13.93 -8.69
C ARG A 101 -2.29 14.06 -7.74
N THR A 102 -1.12 13.65 -8.23
CA THR A 102 0.17 13.84 -7.55
C THR A 102 0.78 15.18 -7.97
N ARG A 103 1.23 15.95 -6.99
CA ARG A 103 1.71 17.33 -7.15
C ARG A 103 3.11 17.50 -6.57
N THR A 104 3.87 18.44 -7.12
CA THR A 104 5.09 18.97 -6.51
C THR A 104 4.76 19.79 -5.25
N ALA A 105 5.77 20.19 -4.48
CA ALA A 105 5.57 21.05 -3.31
C ALA A 105 4.90 22.38 -3.69
N ILE A 106 5.34 23.02 -4.80
CA ILE A 106 4.78 24.28 -5.29
C ILE A 106 3.31 24.10 -5.69
N GLU A 107 2.99 23.08 -6.48
CA GLU A 107 1.62 22.82 -6.93
C GLU A 107 0.71 22.48 -5.73
N THR A 108 1.20 21.72 -4.74
CA THR A 108 0.45 21.38 -3.52
C THR A 108 0.09 22.62 -2.73
N PHE A 109 1.03 23.56 -2.60
CA PHE A 109 0.80 24.83 -1.92
C PHE A 109 -0.23 25.68 -2.66
N GLN A 110 -0.10 25.82 -3.98
CA GLN A 110 -0.95 26.66 -4.82
C GLN A 110 -2.37 26.11 -4.94
N ASP A 111 -2.51 24.81 -5.19
CA ASP A 111 -3.80 24.14 -5.34
C ASP A 111 -4.50 23.90 -4.00
N ARG A 112 -3.76 23.99 -2.88
CA ARG A 112 -4.21 23.64 -1.52
C ARG A 112 -4.76 22.22 -1.42
N GLN A 113 -4.24 21.33 -2.21
CA GLN A 113 -4.66 19.94 -2.32
C GLN A 113 -3.46 19.03 -2.59
N GLY A 114 -3.54 17.79 -2.13
CA GLY A 114 -2.54 16.80 -2.45
C GLY A 114 -2.82 15.42 -1.85
N ASN A 115 -2.23 14.41 -2.48
CA ASN A 115 -2.16 13.07 -1.89
C ASN A 115 -1.07 13.01 -0.81
N CYS A 116 -0.92 11.85 -0.15
CA CYS A 116 0.06 11.69 0.92
C CYS A 116 1.47 12.11 0.49
N LEU A 117 1.93 11.70 -0.71
CA LEU A 117 3.27 12.01 -1.20
C LEU A 117 3.46 13.51 -1.44
N SER A 118 2.46 14.17 -2.01
CA SER A 118 2.44 15.62 -2.30
C SER A 118 2.50 16.45 -1.02
N VAL A 119 1.65 16.11 -0.04
CA VAL A 119 1.57 16.84 1.23
C VAL A 119 2.83 16.62 2.07
N VAL A 120 3.34 15.38 2.12
CA VAL A 120 4.62 15.06 2.78
C VAL A 120 5.78 15.80 2.11
N GLY A 121 5.80 15.87 0.77
CA GLY A 121 6.82 16.60 0.03
C GLY A 121 6.83 18.10 0.35
N LEU A 122 5.66 18.75 0.36
CA LEU A 122 5.55 20.16 0.75
C LEU A 122 6.01 20.36 2.21
N TYR A 123 5.56 19.51 3.14
CA TYR A 123 5.99 19.59 4.53
C TYR A 123 7.52 19.50 4.67
N ILE A 124 8.15 18.50 4.03
CA ILE A 124 9.61 18.31 4.09
C ILE A 124 10.35 19.51 3.52
N ALA A 125 9.91 20.05 2.38
CA ALA A 125 10.51 21.21 1.76
C ALA A 125 10.44 22.44 2.68
N MET A 126 9.28 22.70 3.29
CA MET A 126 9.09 23.81 4.23
C MET A 126 9.91 23.61 5.52
N ALA A 127 9.93 22.39 6.09
CA ALA A 127 10.68 22.09 7.29
C ALA A 127 12.20 22.29 7.09
N ARG A 128 12.74 21.81 5.98
CA ARG A 128 14.16 21.98 5.63
C ARG A 128 14.54 23.45 5.41
N HIS A 129 13.67 24.23 4.77
CA HIS A 129 13.87 25.66 4.61
C HIS A 129 13.99 26.37 5.97
N LEU A 130 13.21 25.96 6.96
CA LEU A 130 13.25 26.48 8.33
C LEU A 130 14.35 25.85 9.20
N GLY A 131 15.24 25.05 8.64
CA GLY A 131 16.38 24.45 9.33
C GLY A 131 16.01 23.23 10.21
N VAL A 132 14.83 22.63 10.01
CA VAL A 132 14.41 21.40 10.69
C VAL A 132 14.73 20.20 9.84
N ASP A 133 15.40 19.19 10.45
CA ASP A 133 15.67 17.91 9.79
C ASP A 133 14.36 17.18 9.47
N ALA A 134 14.15 16.89 8.20
CA ALA A 134 12.98 16.17 7.72
C ALA A 134 13.31 15.33 6.48
N GLY A 135 12.76 14.14 6.40
CA GLY A 135 12.94 13.20 5.30
C GLY A 135 11.71 12.31 5.13
N PHE A 136 11.72 11.54 4.06
CA PHE A 136 10.64 10.61 3.75
C PHE A 136 10.79 9.28 4.50
N GLN A 137 9.66 8.70 4.89
CA GLN A 137 9.59 7.38 5.47
C GLN A 137 8.40 6.62 4.85
N THR A 138 8.65 5.43 4.32
CA THR A 138 7.60 4.49 3.90
C THR A 138 7.25 3.56 5.05
N VAL A 139 5.98 3.23 5.17
CA VAL A 139 5.48 2.32 6.21
C VAL A 139 4.68 1.20 5.56
N LYS A 140 5.02 -0.05 5.89
CA LYS A 140 4.20 -1.19 5.46
C LYS A 140 2.94 -1.22 6.32
N VAL A 141 1.86 -0.74 5.76
CA VAL A 141 0.52 -0.80 6.35
C VAL A 141 -0.26 -1.99 5.78
N ARG A 142 -1.41 -2.31 6.37
CA ARG A 142 -2.31 -3.28 5.76
C ARG A 142 -2.65 -2.82 4.35
N PRO A 143 -2.59 -3.70 3.34
CA PRO A 143 -2.88 -3.33 1.96
C PRO A 143 -4.23 -2.61 1.86
N ARG A 144 -4.22 -1.40 1.33
CA ARG A 144 -5.43 -0.66 1.00
C ARG A 144 -5.65 -0.77 -0.51
N TRP A 145 -6.74 -1.38 -0.89
CA TRP A 145 -7.10 -1.63 -2.28
C TRP A 145 -8.21 -0.68 -2.69
N ASP A 146 -7.97 0.08 -3.74
CA ASP A 146 -8.96 0.97 -4.33
C ASP A 146 -9.18 0.58 -5.78
N ARG A 147 -10.46 0.54 -6.20
CA ARG A 147 -10.79 0.28 -7.58
C ARG A 147 -10.94 1.60 -8.33
N ARG A 148 -10.17 1.76 -9.41
CA ARG A 148 -10.25 2.91 -10.30
C ARG A 148 -10.47 2.43 -11.73
N GLY A 149 -11.72 2.47 -12.19
CA GLY A 149 -12.12 1.84 -13.45
C GLY A 149 -11.84 0.33 -13.43
N GLU A 150 -11.04 -0.13 -14.37
CA GLU A 150 -10.62 -1.54 -14.47
C GLU A 150 -9.37 -1.88 -13.64
N LEU A 151 -8.71 -0.87 -13.09
CA LEU A 151 -7.47 -1.03 -12.31
C LEU A 151 -7.76 -1.20 -10.83
N LEU A 152 -7.06 -2.15 -10.20
CA LEU A 152 -6.94 -2.24 -8.74
C LEU A 152 -5.66 -1.53 -8.34
N VAL A 153 -5.79 -0.44 -7.59
CA VAL A 153 -4.68 0.35 -7.09
C VAL A 153 -4.38 -0.05 -5.65
N LEU A 154 -3.14 -0.42 -5.39
CA LEU A 154 -2.63 -0.69 -4.06
C LEU A 154 -1.90 0.55 -3.56
N SER A 155 -2.48 1.22 -2.57
CA SER A 155 -1.86 2.40 -1.95
C SER A 155 -0.79 1.99 -0.94
N GLN A 156 0.39 2.59 -1.05
CA GLN A 156 1.42 2.55 -0.03
C GLN A 156 1.32 3.80 0.85
N HIS A 157 1.78 3.67 2.09
CA HIS A 157 1.76 4.78 3.02
C HIS A 157 3.14 5.43 3.13
N ILE A 158 3.17 6.75 3.07
CA ILE A 158 4.36 7.58 3.23
C ILE A 158 4.08 8.68 4.25
N ASN A 159 5.06 8.96 5.10
CA ASN A 159 5.01 10.05 6.09
C ASN A 159 6.36 10.77 6.14
N ALA A 160 6.43 11.85 6.93
CA ALA A 160 7.68 12.54 7.19
C ALA A 160 8.29 12.09 8.51
N ILE A 161 9.62 11.94 8.53
CA ILE A 161 10.43 11.66 9.72
C ILE A 161 11.54 12.68 9.83
N GLY A 162 11.91 13.03 11.07
CA GLY A 162 13.07 13.87 11.31
C GLY A 162 13.60 13.74 12.73
N ARG A 163 14.69 14.45 13.04
CA ARG A 163 15.33 14.44 14.35
C ARG A 163 15.49 15.84 14.87
N PHE A 164 15.24 16.02 16.15
CA PHE A 164 15.60 17.23 16.86
C PHE A 164 17.01 17.13 17.45
N GLY A 165 17.58 18.27 17.83
CA GLY A 165 18.79 18.30 18.65
C GLY A 165 18.62 17.44 19.90
N GLY A 166 19.63 16.62 20.24
CA GLY A 166 19.54 15.65 21.34
C GLY A 166 19.01 14.26 20.96
N GLY A 167 18.78 13.98 19.66
CA GLY A 167 18.51 12.63 19.17
C GLY A 167 17.03 12.18 19.24
N THR A 168 16.12 13.08 19.64
CA THR A 168 14.69 12.78 19.65
C THR A 168 14.14 12.74 18.23
N THR A 169 13.57 11.62 17.84
CA THR A 169 12.92 11.45 16.53
C THR A 169 11.46 11.90 16.59
N TYR A 170 10.99 12.55 15.53
CA TYR A 170 9.59 12.88 15.35
C TYR A 170 9.08 12.31 14.03
N VAL A 171 7.79 12.02 13.98
CA VAL A 171 7.08 11.56 12.76
C VAL A 171 5.87 12.44 12.57
N VAL A 172 5.67 12.90 11.34
CA VAL A 172 4.48 13.64 10.92
C VAL A 172 3.71 12.80 9.93
N ASP A 173 2.53 12.39 10.32
CA ASP A 173 1.65 11.56 9.51
C ASP A 173 0.39 12.33 9.17
N PHE A 174 0.06 12.36 7.89
CA PHE A 174 -1.08 13.11 7.37
C PHE A 174 -2.33 12.25 7.18
N THR A 175 -2.25 10.94 7.46
CA THR A 175 -3.37 10.00 7.47
C THR A 175 -3.67 9.51 8.88
N PRO A 176 -4.77 9.95 9.52
CA PRO A 176 -5.04 9.66 10.93
C PRO A 176 -5.43 8.23 11.23
N GLU A 177 -5.86 7.46 10.23
CA GLU A 177 -6.45 6.13 10.44
C GLU A 177 -5.43 5.00 10.45
N ILE A 178 -4.17 5.29 10.16
CA ILE A 178 -3.13 4.28 10.08
C ILE A 178 -2.37 4.27 11.41
N THR A 179 -2.66 3.26 12.23
CA THR A 179 -1.82 2.95 13.39
C THR A 179 -0.42 2.65 12.86
N LEU A 180 0.53 3.55 13.13
CA LEU A 180 1.92 3.45 12.69
C LEU A 180 2.50 2.13 13.20
N GLN A 181 2.67 1.17 12.32
CA GLN A 181 3.48 0.00 12.62
C GLN A 181 4.96 0.39 12.44
N GLN A 182 5.53 1.01 13.44
CA GLN A 182 6.93 1.51 13.43
C GLN A 182 7.95 0.40 13.10
N LEU A 183 7.60 -0.87 13.37
CA LEU A 183 8.44 -2.03 13.06
C LEU A 183 8.64 -2.29 11.56
N THR A 184 7.86 -1.65 10.71
CA THR A 184 7.93 -1.82 9.24
C THR A 184 8.26 -0.51 8.52
N ALA A 185 8.65 0.51 9.26
CA ALA A 185 8.99 1.81 8.72
C ALA A 185 10.43 1.82 8.18
N SER A 186 10.62 2.40 7.01
CA SER A 186 11.93 2.54 6.36
C SER A 186 12.11 3.95 5.84
N THR A 187 13.17 4.64 6.28
CA THR A 187 13.55 5.94 5.71
C THR A 187 13.97 5.74 4.26
N VAL A 188 13.49 6.59 3.38
CA VAL A 188 13.82 6.57 1.95
C VAL A 188 14.44 7.89 1.50
N SER A 189 15.25 7.84 0.44
CA SER A 189 15.91 9.02 -0.10
C SER A 189 14.94 9.91 -0.88
N ASP A 190 15.33 11.16 -1.12
CA ASP A 190 14.59 12.08 -1.99
C ASP A 190 14.52 11.55 -3.43
N LEU A 191 15.56 10.86 -3.91
CA LEU A 191 15.54 10.19 -5.20
C LEU A 191 14.47 9.11 -5.27
N HIS A 192 14.37 8.29 -4.23
CA HIS A 192 13.31 7.28 -4.15
C HIS A 192 11.91 7.90 -4.14
N SER A 193 11.70 8.99 -3.37
CA SER A 193 10.42 9.69 -3.36
C SER A 193 10.09 10.33 -4.71
N ARG A 194 11.11 10.83 -5.44
CA ARG A 194 10.94 11.33 -6.81
C ARG A 194 10.59 10.21 -7.79
N ALA A 195 11.17 9.01 -7.64
CA ALA A 195 10.74 7.85 -8.41
C ALA A 195 9.27 7.49 -8.14
N LEU A 196 8.82 7.52 -6.88
CA LEU A 196 7.42 7.32 -6.53
C LEU A 196 6.50 8.41 -7.12
N TYR A 197 6.96 9.65 -7.20
CA TYR A 197 6.23 10.74 -7.84
C TYR A 197 5.97 10.42 -9.32
N PHE A 198 7.00 10.04 -10.08
CA PHE A 198 6.84 9.65 -11.48
C PHE A 198 6.01 8.38 -11.65
N ASN A 199 6.14 7.40 -10.74
CA ASN A 199 5.26 6.24 -10.73
C ASN A 199 3.78 6.62 -10.62
N ASN A 200 3.45 7.55 -9.73
CA ASN A 200 2.08 8.00 -9.54
C ASN A 200 1.55 8.71 -10.81
N LEU A 201 2.34 9.61 -11.42
CA LEU A 201 1.95 10.24 -12.69
C LEU A 201 1.72 9.21 -13.80
N GLY A 202 2.54 8.15 -13.83
CA GLY A 202 2.36 7.03 -14.76
C GLY A 202 1.04 6.28 -14.51
N VAL A 203 0.71 6.00 -13.26
CA VAL A 203 -0.56 5.35 -12.88
C VAL A 203 -1.76 6.26 -13.20
N GLU A 204 -1.68 7.54 -12.90
CA GLU A 204 -2.70 8.54 -13.24
C GLU A 204 -2.96 8.57 -14.76
N SER A 205 -1.89 8.56 -15.57
CA SER A 205 -1.98 8.50 -17.03
C SER A 205 -2.62 7.18 -17.52
N LEU A 206 -2.29 6.03 -16.88
CA LEU A 206 -2.94 4.74 -17.18
C LEU A 206 -4.44 4.76 -16.89
N ILE A 207 -4.84 5.41 -15.79
CA ILE A 207 -6.26 5.56 -15.41
C ILE A 207 -6.98 6.44 -16.43
N ALA A 208 -6.31 7.50 -16.91
CA ALA A 208 -6.83 8.39 -17.96
C ALA A 208 -6.84 7.75 -19.36
N GLY A 209 -6.22 6.58 -19.54
CA GLY A 209 -6.11 5.88 -20.82
C GLY A 209 -4.96 6.36 -21.72
N ASP A 210 -4.12 7.26 -21.25
CA ASP A 210 -2.94 7.77 -21.95
C ASP A 210 -1.73 6.86 -21.68
N VAL A 211 -1.66 5.76 -22.44
CA VAL A 211 -0.64 4.72 -22.24
C VAL A 211 0.76 5.22 -22.62
N GLU A 212 0.88 6.07 -23.64
CA GLU A 212 2.17 6.59 -24.09
C GLU A 212 2.80 7.48 -23.01
N ARG A 213 2.04 8.42 -22.48
CA ARG A 213 2.50 9.27 -21.37
C ARG A 213 2.77 8.46 -20.10
N ALA A 214 1.99 7.42 -19.84
CA ALA A 214 2.24 6.52 -18.71
C ALA A 214 3.61 5.82 -18.85
N LEU A 215 3.94 5.32 -20.04
CA LEU A 215 5.24 4.71 -20.32
C LEU A 215 6.40 5.69 -20.08
N ASP A 216 6.25 6.93 -20.49
CA ASP A 216 7.31 7.96 -20.27
C ASP A 216 7.54 8.20 -18.78
N TYR A 217 6.48 8.39 -17.99
CA TYR A 217 6.62 8.59 -16.55
C TYR A 217 7.16 7.35 -15.82
N LEU A 218 6.69 6.16 -16.17
CA LEU A 218 7.14 4.92 -15.54
C LEU A 218 8.59 4.61 -15.89
N ARG A 219 9.02 4.88 -17.12
CA ARG A 219 10.43 4.78 -17.52
C ARG A 219 11.32 5.75 -16.74
N ASN A 220 10.85 6.99 -16.54
CA ASN A 220 11.57 7.96 -15.71
C ASN A 220 11.69 7.46 -14.26
N SER A 221 10.63 6.91 -13.72
CA SER A 221 10.64 6.30 -12.39
C SER A 221 11.69 5.18 -12.29
N LEU A 222 11.72 4.25 -13.25
CA LEU A 222 12.72 3.17 -13.30
C LEU A 222 14.15 3.66 -13.56
N TRP A 223 14.31 4.75 -14.30
CA TRP A 223 15.61 5.37 -14.48
C TRP A 223 16.19 5.87 -13.15
N ILE A 224 15.34 6.47 -12.31
CA ILE A 224 15.74 6.97 -10.99
C ILE A 224 15.99 5.81 -10.02
N ASP A 225 15.08 4.83 -9.96
CA ASP A 225 15.18 3.68 -9.07
C ASP A 225 14.69 2.39 -9.78
N PRO A 226 15.60 1.64 -10.41
CA PRO A 226 15.25 0.40 -11.13
C PRO A 226 14.87 -0.76 -10.21
N THR A 227 14.99 -0.59 -8.89
CA THR A 227 14.67 -1.65 -7.91
C THR A 227 13.21 -1.66 -7.48
N LEU A 228 12.41 -0.69 -7.93
CA LEU A 228 11.01 -0.54 -7.57
C LEU A 228 10.12 -1.59 -8.27
N SER A 229 9.88 -2.70 -7.57
CA SER A 229 9.00 -3.77 -8.05
C SER A 229 7.63 -3.28 -8.52
N MET A 230 7.03 -2.32 -7.83
CA MET A 230 5.74 -1.74 -8.19
C MET A 230 5.77 -1.03 -9.56
N VAL A 231 6.87 -0.35 -9.88
CA VAL A 231 7.01 0.37 -11.15
C VAL A 231 7.14 -0.62 -12.31
N TRP A 232 7.91 -1.69 -12.13
CA TRP A 232 7.98 -2.78 -13.09
C TRP A 232 6.61 -3.41 -13.35
N ASN A 233 5.80 -3.61 -12.29
CA ASN A 233 4.43 -4.07 -12.46
C ASN A 233 3.56 -3.10 -13.26
N ASN A 234 3.65 -1.80 -12.97
CA ASN A 234 2.85 -0.78 -13.61
C ASN A 234 3.23 -0.58 -15.09
N ILE A 235 4.54 -0.63 -15.40
CA ILE A 235 4.99 -0.57 -16.79
C ILE A 235 4.59 -1.82 -17.58
N GLY A 236 4.57 -2.99 -16.92
CA GLY A 236 3.99 -4.21 -17.50
C GLY A 236 2.50 -4.04 -17.84
N THR A 237 1.74 -3.34 -17.00
CA THR A 237 0.34 -3.01 -17.27
C THR A 237 0.22 -2.05 -18.46
N ALA A 238 1.12 -1.08 -18.60
CA ALA A 238 1.16 -0.17 -19.74
C ALA A 238 1.42 -0.93 -21.06
N PHE A 239 2.43 -1.81 -21.09
CA PHE A 239 2.72 -2.63 -22.25
C PHE A 239 1.59 -3.61 -22.58
N SER A 240 0.95 -4.21 -21.57
CA SER A 240 -0.21 -5.07 -21.78
C SER A 240 -1.40 -4.32 -22.41
N LYS A 241 -1.62 -3.06 -22.05
CA LYS A 241 -2.64 -2.21 -22.67
C LYS A 241 -2.28 -1.81 -24.10
N ASN A 242 -1.00 -1.76 -24.42
CA ASN A 242 -0.46 -1.48 -25.76
C ASN A 242 -0.31 -2.75 -26.63
N ASP A 243 -0.79 -3.90 -26.15
CA ASP A 243 -0.68 -5.24 -26.76
C ASP A 243 0.77 -5.72 -26.99
N ASP A 244 1.75 -5.13 -26.29
CA ASP A 244 3.13 -5.61 -26.32
C ASP A 244 3.34 -6.68 -25.25
N LYS A 245 2.99 -7.92 -25.64
CA LYS A 245 2.98 -9.06 -24.73
C LYS A 245 4.36 -9.45 -24.20
N ALA A 246 5.40 -9.30 -25.01
CA ALA A 246 6.76 -9.68 -24.62
C ALA A 246 7.31 -8.75 -23.54
N LEU A 247 7.16 -7.43 -23.71
CA LEU A 247 7.58 -6.44 -22.73
C LEU A 247 6.69 -6.47 -21.48
N ALA A 248 5.39 -6.75 -21.63
CA ALA A 248 4.48 -6.91 -20.49
C ALA A 248 4.87 -8.09 -19.61
N GLU A 249 5.11 -9.27 -20.20
CA GLU A 249 5.55 -10.45 -19.48
C GLU A 249 6.86 -10.20 -18.76
N TYR A 250 7.86 -9.68 -19.48
CA TYR A 250 9.17 -9.38 -18.91
C TYR A 250 9.06 -8.46 -17.69
N ALA A 251 8.30 -7.36 -17.84
CA ALA A 251 8.14 -6.38 -16.78
C ALA A 251 7.41 -6.96 -15.55
N TYR A 252 6.35 -7.74 -15.73
CA TYR A 252 5.67 -8.42 -14.62
C TYR A 252 6.57 -9.44 -13.92
N ARG A 253 7.37 -10.20 -14.68
CA ARG A 253 8.32 -11.17 -14.12
C ARG A 253 9.45 -10.47 -13.36
N MET A 254 9.95 -9.34 -13.88
CA MET A 254 10.91 -8.50 -13.18
C MET A 254 10.34 -7.97 -11.87
N ALA A 255 9.09 -7.48 -11.87
CA ALA A 255 8.41 -7.04 -10.66
C ALA A 255 8.35 -8.17 -9.61
N PHE A 256 7.97 -9.37 -10.03
CA PHE A 256 7.94 -10.54 -9.15
C PHE A 256 9.33 -10.98 -8.70
N ASP A 257 10.35 -10.85 -9.54
CA ASP A 257 11.73 -11.20 -9.17
C ASP A 257 12.29 -10.27 -8.08
N LEU A 258 12.03 -8.97 -8.22
CA LEU A 258 12.44 -7.96 -7.25
C LEU A 258 11.69 -8.06 -5.91
N ASP A 259 10.41 -8.43 -5.95
CA ASP A 259 9.61 -8.65 -4.73
C ASP A 259 8.65 -9.83 -4.92
N LYS A 260 9.04 -10.99 -4.39
CA LYS A 260 8.23 -12.22 -4.42
C LYS A 260 6.90 -12.10 -3.67
N THR A 261 6.70 -11.01 -2.93
CA THR A 261 5.47 -10.70 -2.19
C THR A 261 4.60 -9.66 -2.88
N ASN A 262 5.00 -9.17 -4.05
CA ASN A 262 4.22 -8.23 -4.84
C ASN A 262 2.96 -8.91 -5.41
N GLY A 263 1.86 -8.81 -4.68
CA GLY A 263 0.60 -9.45 -5.05
C GLY A 263 -0.01 -8.91 -6.34
N THR A 264 0.25 -7.65 -6.71
CA THR A 264 -0.23 -7.11 -7.99
C THR A 264 0.50 -7.75 -9.17
N ALA A 265 1.82 -7.93 -9.05
CA ALA A 265 2.61 -8.62 -10.07
C ALA A 265 2.19 -10.08 -10.23
N ILE A 266 1.98 -10.80 -9.12
CA ILE A 266 1.52 -12.19 -9.15
C ILE A 266 0.13 -12.29 -9.82
N ASN A 267 -0.80 -11.41 -9.45
CA ASN A 267 -2.14 -11.39 -10.04
C ASN A 267 -2.10 -11.09 -11.55
N ASN A 268 -1.28 -10.12 -11.96
CA ASN A 268 -1.13 -9.76 -13.36
C ASN A 268 -0.49 -10.90 -14.16
N LEU A 269 0.52 -11.60 -13.60
CA LEU A 269 1.10 -12.79 -14.23
C LEU A 269 0.10 -13.94 -14.33
N THR A 270 -0.68 -14.20 -13.29
CA THR A 270 -1.76 -15.18 -13.33
C THR A 270 -2.73 -14.89 -14.47
N LYS A 271 -3.23 -13.65 -14.56
CA LYS A 271 -4.14 -13.23 -15.61
C LYS A 271 -3.48 -13.29 -16.99
N PHE A 272 -2.24 -12.84 -17.11
CA PHE A 272 -1.48 -12.82 -18.36
C PHE A 272 -1.35 -14.22 -18.95
N TYR A 273 -0.83 -15.18 -18.18
CA TYR A 273 -0.67 -16.55 -18.67
C TYR A 273 -1.99 -17.26 -18.94
N PHE A 274 -3.02 -17.00 -18.13
CA PHE A 274 -4.36 -17.48 -18.41
C PHE A 274 -4.87 -17.02 -19.80
N GLN A 275 -4.70 -15.72 -20.10
CA GLN A 275 -5.10 -15.13 -21.38
C GLN A 275 -4.26 -15.66 -22.58
N GLN A 276 -3.02 -16.08 -22.34
CA GLN A 276 -2.18 -16.71 -23.36
C GLN A 276 -2.47 -18.22 -23.53
N GLY A 277 -3.37 -18.80 -22.72
CA GLY A 277 -3.69 -20.24 -22.74
C GLY A 277 -2.68 -21.12 -22.01
N ASP A 278 -1.66 -20.54 -21.38
CA ASP A 278 -0.72 -21.26 -20.50
C ASP A 278 -1.31 -21.44 -19.10
N ILE A 279 -2.21 -22.41 -19.02
CA ILE A 279 -2.96 -22.69 -17.77
C ILE A 279 -2.03 -23.18 -16.67
N GLU A 280 -1.02 -23.99 -17.00
CA GLU A 280 -0.08 -24.54 -16.00
C GLU A 280 0.69 -23.42 -15.28
N THR A 281 1.29 -22.51 -16.05
CA THR A 281 2.02 -21.36 -15.47
C THR A 281 1.07 -20.42 -14.71
N SER A 282 -0.14 -20.17 -15.22
CA SER A 282 -1.16 -19.40 -14.53
C SER A 282 -1.49 -19.99 -13.16
N GLU A 283 -1.74 -21.30 -13.07
CA GLU A 283 -2.04 -21.98 -11.80
C GLU A 283 -0.86 -21.94 -10.81
N ARG A 284 0.37 -22.01 -11.31
CA ARG A 284 1.56 -21.88 -10.46
C ARG A 284 1.63 -20.50 -9.79
N TYR A 285 1.35 -19.42 -10.53
CA TYR A 285 1.25 -18.08 -9.96
C TYR A 285 0.02 -17.93 -9.04
N ALA A 286 -1.13 -18.51 -9.41
CA ALA A 286 -2.34 -18.49 -8.58
C ALA A 286 -2.11 -19.13 -7.20
N LYS A 287 -1.38 -20.24 -7.12
CA LYS A 287 -0.99 -20.88 -5.85
C LYS A 287 -0.07 -19.98 -5.00
N ALA A 288 0.81 -19.20 -5.64
CA ALA A 288 1.63 -18.22 -4.92
C ALA A 288 0.78 -17.09 -4.31
N MET A 289 -0.33 -16.77 -4.96
CA MET A 289 -1.28 -15.74 -4.51
C MET A 289 -2.17 -16.15 -3.34
N GLU A 290 -2.33 -17.44 -3.04
CA GLU A 290 -3.32 -17.91 -2.08
C GLU A 290 -3.21 -17.22 -0.70
N ARG A 291 -1.99 -17.00 -0.23
CA ARG A 291 -1.75 -16.26 1.03
C ARG A 291 -2.00 -14.76 0.92
N PHE A 292 -1.77 -14.19 -0.26
CA PHE A 292 -1.96 -12.76 -0.51
C PHE A 292 -3.43 -12.45 -0.75
N ASN A 293 -4.11 -13.28 -1.55
CA ASN A 293 -5.53 -13.17 -1.85
C ASN A 293 -6.39 -13.23 -0.60
N ASN A 294 -6.04 -14.06 0.38
CA ASN A 294 -6.75 -14.11 1.65
C ASN A 294 -6.77 -12.78 2.42
N LYS A 295 -5.93 -11.80 2.07
CA LYS A 295 -5.92 -10.46 2.65
C LYS A 295 -6.62 -9.42 1.77
N ASN A 296 -6.87 -9.72 0.50
CA ASN A 296 -7.48 -8.81 -0.47
C ASN A 296 -9.01 -8.82 -0.36
N PRO A 297 -9.66 -7.71 0.04
CA PRO A 297 -11.11 -7.64 0.15
C PRO A 297 -11.83 -7.87 -1.19
N TYR A 298 -11.28 -7.36 -2.30
CA TYR A 298 -11.90 -7.50 -3.62
C TYR A 298 -11.78 -8.92 -4.18
N TYR A 299 -10.79 -9.69 -3.77
CA TYR A 299 -10.74 -11.12 -4.07
C TYR A 299 -11.96 -11.84 -3.48
N HIS A 300 -12.26 -11.62 -2.20
CA HIS A 300 -13.43 -12.19 -1.57
C HIS A 300 -14.74 -11.67 -2.19
N TYR A 301 -14.80 -10.38 -2.53
CA TYR A 301 -15.93 -9.81 -3.24
C TYR A 301 -16.17 -10.50 -4.59
N ASN A 302 -15.12 -10.75 -5.37
CA ASN A 302 -15.22 -11.45 -6.65
C ASN A 302 -15.62 -12.91 -6.49
N LEU A 303 -15.13 -13.61 -5.46
CA LEU A 303 -15.61 -14.96 -5.12
C LEU A 303 -17.09 -14.96 -4.75
N GLY A 304 -17.54 -13.94 -4.02
CA GLY A 304 -18.95 -13.73 -3.71
C GLY A 304 -19.80 -13.53 -4.98
N ASN A 305 -19.31 -12.71 -5.92
CA ASN A 305 -20.00 -12.49 -7.21
C ASN A 305 -20.10 -13.79 -8.03
N LEU A 306 -19.05 -14.61 -8.04
CA LEU A 306 -19.06 -15.90 -8.73
C LEU A 306 -20.08 -16.85 -8.09
N ALA A 307 -20.03 -17.03 -6.77
CA ALA A 307 -20.97 -17.87 -6.04
C ALA A 307 -22.42 -17.37 -6.19
N TYR A 308 -22.64 -16.05 -6.23
CA TYR A 308 -23.96 -15.47 -6.49
C TYR A 308 -24.47 -15.79 -7.91
N ALA A 309 -23.59 -15.72 -8.92
CA ALA A 309 -23.92 -16.08 -10.29
C ALA A 309 -24.25 -17.57 -10.46
N GLU A 310 -23.65 -18.44 -9.64
CA GLU A 310 -23.93 -19.87 -9.53
C GLU A 310 -25.15 -20.20 -8.64
N GLU A 311 -25.87 -19.16 -8.19
CA GLU A 311 -27.02 -19.25 -7.29
C GLU A 311 -26.70 -19.89 -5.92
N ASN A 312 -25.43 -19.96 -5.55
CA ASN A 312 -24.99 -20.42 -4.23
C ASN A 312 -24.94 -19.23 -3.26
N PHE A 313 -26.12 -18.80 -2.80
CA PHE A 313 -26.29 -17.57 -2.04
C PHE A 313 -25.69 -17.63 -0.64
N GLU A 314 -25.63 -18.79 -0.01
CA GLU A 314 -24.96 -18.99 1.27
C GLU A 314 -23.47 -18.75 1.16
N GLN A 315 -22.83 -19.31 0.14
CA GLN A 315 -21.41 -19.14 -0.10
C GLN A 315 -21.11 -17.68 -0.52
N ALA A 316 -21.96 -17.07 -1.34
CA ALA A 316 -21.85 -15.66 -1.71
C ALA A 316 -21.88 -14.76 -0.49
N ARG A 317 -22.83 -14.99 0.43
CA ARG A 317 -22.93 -14.27 1.72
C ARG A 317 -21.63 -14.36 2.51
N ASP A 318 -21.06 -15.56 2.63
CA ASP A 318 -19.86 -15.79 3.42
C ASP A 318 -18.65 -15.05 2.82
N HIS A 319 -18.50 -15.08 1.50
CA HIS A 319 -17.46 -14.34 0.80
C HIS A 319 -17.62 -12.81 0.89
N TYR A 320 -18.85 -12.28 0.76
CA TYR A 320 -19.08 -10.85 0.95
C TYR A 320 -18.81 -10.39 2.39
N ASN A 321 -19.15 -11.19 3.38
CA ASN A 321 -18.78 -10.93 4.76
C ASN A 321 -17.26 -10.94 4.96
N ASP A 322 -16.54 -11.82 4.25
CA ASP A 322 -15.08 -11.84 4.24
C ASP A 322 -14.48 -10.56 3.63
N ALA A 323 -15.07 -10.05 2.57
CA ALA A 323 -14.69 -8.77 1.96
C ALA A 323 -14.91 -7.60 2.95
N ILE A 324 -16.08 -7.52 3.58
CA ILE A 324 -16.43 -6.49 4.55
C ILE A 324 -15.50 -6.51 5.77
N ARG A 325 -15.16 -7.69 6.31
CA ARG A 325 -14.22 -7.80 7.43
C ARG A 325 -12.84 -7.20 7.11
N ARG A 326 -12.44 -7.19 5.86
CA ARG A 326 -11.15 -6.68 5.40
C ARG A 326 -11.17 -5.21 5.00
N LYS A 327 -12.30 -4.74 4.47
CA LYS A 327 -12.54 -3.32 4.10
C LYS A 327 -13.99 -2.97 4.38
N ALA A 328 -14.27 -2.49 5.59
CA ALA A 328 -15.63 -2.17 6.03
C ALA A 328 -16.20 -0.88 5.41
N ALA A 329 -15.38 -0.04 4.78
CA ALA A 329 -15.82 1.25 4.23
C ALA A 329 -16.15 1.18 2.72
N GLU A 330 -16.39 -0.02 2.17
CA GLU A 330 -16.68 -0.21 0.74
C GLU A 330 -18.17 -0.45 0.52
N PRO A 331 -18.93 0.53 -0.04
CA PRO A 331 -20.37 0.43 -0.20
C PRO A 331 -20.83 -0.77 -1.05
N ASP A 332 -20.06 -1.10 -2.10
CA ASP A 332 -20.41 -2.17 -3.05
C ASP A 332 -20.50 -3.53 -2.36
N PHE A 333 -19.69 -3.77 -1.31
CA PHE A 333 -19.74 -5.04 -0.59
C PHE A 333 -21.05 -5.22 0.19
N TYR A 334 -21.56 -4.13 0.77
CA TYR A 334 -22.83 -4.14 1.48
C TYR A 334 -24.01 -4.22 0.52
N LEU A 335 -23.96 -3.60 -0.65
CA LEU A 335 -24.98 -3.72 -1.68
C LEU A 335 -25.09 -5.15 -2.20
N ALA A 336 -23.97 -5.79 -2.49
CA ALA A 336 -23.94 -7.18 -2.92
C ALA A 336 -24.47 -8.12 -1.84
N LEU A 337 -24.05 -7.91 -0.59
CA LEU A 337 -24.53 -8.70 0.55
C LEU A 337 -26.03 -8.46 0.80
N SER A 338 -26.54 -7.24 0.70
CA SER A 338 -27.96 -6.92 0.78
C SER A 338 -28.77 -7.67 -0.26
N THR A 339 -28.29 -7.64 -1.52
CA THR A 339 -28.95 -8.37 -2.61
C THR A 339 -28.96 -9.88 -2.36
N THR A 340 -27.89 -10.41 -1.78
CA THR A 340 -27.78 -11.83 -1.42
C THR A 340 -28.78 -12.21 -0.34
N TYR A 341 -28.95 -11.40 0.71
CA TYR A 341 -29.94 -11.65 1.77
C TYR A 341 -31.38 -11.60 1.24
N LYS A 342 -31.69 -10.74 0.24
CA LYS A 342 -32.99 -10.79 -0.46
C LYS A 342 -33.24 -12.12 -1.15
N ARG A 343 -32.22 -12.71 -1.78
CA ARG A 343 -32.33 -14.04 -2.40
C ARG A 343 -32.47 -15.15 -1.37
N LEU A 344 -31.88 -14.99 -0.18
CA LEU A 344 -32.02 -15.92 0.96
C LEU A 344 -33.32 -15.73 1.74
N GLY A 345 -34.16 -14.73 1.40
CA GLY A 345 -35.44 -14.47 2.04
C GLY A 345 -35.38 -13.60 3.31
N ASP A 346 -34.20 -13.14 3.74
CA ASP A 346 -34.03 -12.26 4.90
C ASP A 346 -34.09 -10.79 4.49
N THR A 347 -35.30 -10.31 4.30
CA THR A 347 -35.55 -8.91 3.85
C THR A 347 -35.13 -7.89 4.90
N GLU A 348 -35.24 -8.19 6.18
CA GLU A 348 -34.86 -7.28 7.25
C GLU A 348 -33.37 -7.02 7.27
N GLN A 349 -32.55 -8.06 7.16
CA GLN A 349 -31.10 -7.92 7.09
C GLN A 349 -30.66 -7.23 5.80
N ALA A 350 -31.35 -7.50 4.69
CA ALA A 350 -31.09 -6.86 3.42
C ALA A 350 -31.30 -5.33 3.48
N GLU A 351 -32.39 -4.88 4.09
CA GLU A 351 -32.68 -3.44 4.27
C GLU A 351 -31.66 -2.76 5.17
N ARG A 352 -31.24 -3.40 6.28
CA ARG A 352 -30.18 -2.87 7.15
C ARG A 352 -28.87 -2.67 6.39
N LEU A 353 -28.45 -3.64 5.61
CA LEU A 353 -27.21 -3.57 4.85
C LEU A 353 -27.26 -2.53 3.72
N PHE A 354 -28.41 -2.39 3.08
CA PHE A 354 -28.62 -1.34 2.07
C PHE A 354 -28.50 0.04 2.70
N GLU A 355 -29.05 0.24 3.89
CA GLU A 355 -28.92 1.53 4.61
C GLU A 355 -27.47 1.80 5.01
N VAL A 356 -26.71 0.78 5.44
CA VAL A 356 -25.28 0.94 5.70
C VAL A 356 -24.52 1.36 4.43
N ALA A 357 -24.78 0.72 3.30
CA ALA A 357 -24.17 1.11 2.03
C ALA A 357 -24.50 2.56 1.65
N ARG A 358 -25.77 2.97 1.81
CA ARG A 358 -26.21 4.34 1.55
C ARG A 358 -25.49 5.37 2.43
N GLN A 359 -25.31 5.06 3.72
CA GLN A 359 -24.58 5.92 4.65
C GLN A 359 -23.10 6.00 4.29
N LEU A 360 -22.48 4.92 3.84
CA LEU A 360 -21.08 4.91 3.40
C LEU A 360 -20.88 5.80 2.16
N VAL A 361 -21.81 5.79 1.21
CA VAL A 361 -21.79 6.70 0.05
C VAL A 361 -21.91 8.16 0.49
N ILE A 362 -22.87 8.47 1.35
CA ILE A 362 -23.08 9.85 1.86
C ILE A 362 -21.86 10.33 2.66
N ASN A 363 -21.27 9.46 3.48
CA ASN A 363 -20.12 9.81 4.31
C ASN A 363 -18.79 9.75 3.50
N GLY A 364 -18.75 9.03 2.38
CA GLY A 364 -17.62 9.00 1.46
C GLY A 364 -17.40 10.34 0.77
N ASP A 365 -18.46 11.12 0.57
CA ASP A 365 -18.37 12.52 0.13
C ASP A 365 -17.90 13.47 1.25
N GLN A 366 -17.92 13.03 2.51
CA GLN A 366 -17.27 13.73 3.62
C GLN A 366 -15.80 13.30 3.73
N ILE A 367 -15.07 13.64 2.70
CA ILE A 367 -13.65 13.38 2.54
C ILE A 367 -12.90 13.89 3.77
N TYR A 368 -12.20 12.93 4.39
CA TYR A 368 -10.99 13.11 5.17
C TYR A 368 -10.76 14.52 5.72
N GLN A 369 -11.29 14.79 6.90
CA GLN A 369 -10.80 15.91 7.70
C GLN A 369 -9.58 15.41 8.50
N PRO A 370 -8.40 15.95 8.24
CA PRO A 370 -7.21 15.61 8.96
C PRO A 370 -7.41 15.83 10.46
N SER A 371 -7.21 14.82 11.31
CA SER A 371 -7.27 15.01 12.75
C SER A 371 -6.24 16.04 13.20
N ARG A 372 -6.55 16.82 14.25
CA ARG A 372 -5.66 17.87 14.79
C ARG A 372 -4.37 17.31 15.43
N GLU A 373 -4.26 15.99 15.67
CA GLU A 373 -3.11 15.36 16.30
C GLU A 373 -2.30 14.56 15.27
N LYS A 374 -1.49 15.26 14.47
CA LYS A 374 -0.70 14.63 13.39
C LYS A 374 0.78 14.51 13.67
N VAL A 375 1.26 15.12 14.76
CA VAL A 375 2.65 15.05 15.16
C VAL A 375 2.80 14.07 16.33
N ARG A 376 3.59 13.02 16.13
CA ARG A 376 4.02 12.14 17.21
C ARG A 376 5.50 12.37 17.47
N ILE A 377 5.82 12.76 18.71
CA ILE A 377 7.20 12.74 19.19
C ILE A 377 7.48 11.33 19.70
N VAL A 378 8.36 10.64 18.98
CA VAL A 378 8.75 9.26 19.30
C VAL A 378 10.09 9.32 20.03
N ASN A 379 10.12 8.94 21.30
CA ASN A 379 11.34 8.68 22.01
C ASN A 379 11.50 7.16 22.26
N GLU A 380 12.72 6.69 22.52
CA GLU A 380 12.99 5.25 22.72
C GLU A 380 12.11 4.62 23.82
N ARG A 381 11.67 5.40 24.81
CA ARG A 381 10.80 4.93 25.89
C ARG A 381 9.33 4.77 25.45
N SER A 382 8.87 5.49 24.44
CA SER A 382 7.51 5.33 23.90
C SER A 382 7.38 4.06 23.06
N ILE A 383 8.43 3.66 22.36
CA ILE A 383 8.48 2.40 21.58
C ILE A 383 8.34 1.19 22.52
N LEU A 384 9.02 1.20 23.66
CA LEU A 384 8.96 0.10 24.64
C LEU A 384 7.61 0.01 25.39
N ARG A 385 6.88 1.11 25.53
CA ARG A 385 5.54 1.11 26.17
C ARG A 385 4.45 0.58 25.25
N GLU A 386 4.49 0.86 23.96
CA GLU A 386 3.51 0.35 23.00
C GLU A 386 3.66 -1.15 22.75
N THR A 387 4.89 -1.70 22.82
CA THR A 387 5.12 -3.15 22.75
C THR A 387 4.67 -3.90 24.02
N SER A 388 4.61 -3.25 25.15
CA SER A 388 4.17 -3.85 26.43
C SER A 388 2.66 -3.72 26.70
N SER A 389 1.97 -2.77 26.06
CA SER A 389 0.52 -2.57 26.20
C SER A 389 -0.34 -3.34 25.18
N GLY A 390 0.29 -3.96 24.19
CA GLY A 390 -0.40 -4.70 23.10
C GLY A 390 -0.88 -6.11 23.42
N PHE A 391 -0.70 -6.61 24.66
CA PHE A 391 -1.19 -7.93 25.06
C PHE A 391 -1.99 -7.86 26.37
N SER A 392 -3.17 -7.30 26.33
CA SER A 392 -4.20 -7.63 27.30
C SER A 392 -5.39 -8.28 26.56
N VAL A 393 -5.36 -9.61 26.51
CA VAL A 393 -6.51 -10.42 26.18
C VAL A 393 -7.52 -10.22 27.32
N ARG A 394 -8.54 -9.42 27.09
CA ARG A 394 -9.74 -9.47 27.95
C ARG A 394 -10.51 -10.73 27.56
N THR A 395 -10.30 -11.80 28.31
CA THR A 395 -11.28 -12.88 28.48
C THR A 395 -12.43 -12.30 29.27
N GLY A 396 -13.47 -11.88 28.61
CA GLY A 396 -14.77 -11.54 29.18
C GLY A 396 -15.75 -12.61 28.77
N ALA A 397 -16.12 -13.48 29.74
CA ALA A 397 -17.27 -14.35 29.63
C ALA A 397 -18.55 -13.52 29.59
N LEU A 398 -19.40 -13.82 28.64
CA LEU A 398 -20.84 -14.14 28.68
C LEU A 398 -21.38 -14.12 27.24
#